data_bcfa675efaf5b7fa9206812e3c97537d
#
_entry.id   bcfa675efaf5b7fa9206812e3c97537d
#
_cell.length_a   1.000
_cell.length_b   1.000
_cell.length_c   1.000
_cell.angle_alpha   90.00
_cell.angle_beta   90.00
_cell.angle_gamma   90.00
#
_symmetry.space_group_name_H-M   'P 1'
#
loop_
_entity.id
_entity.type
_entity.pdbx_description
1 polymer ?
#
loop_
_entity_poly.entity_id
_entity_poly.type
_entity_poly.pdbx_seq_one_letter_code
_entity_poly.pdbx_strand_id
1 'polypeptide(L)'
;MRSMASSLLATVLAAAGGAVSGPLVSAAPWTSTIGEPLRDSSPQALELTQHLKSIGAKFYGAWTCPACFKQMNLFGKQAGADVTYVECRKPKQLPEQAEACNAAEIRAYPTWVLPDGRRKVGVQSLEALSRWSGLN
;
A
#
# COMPACT_ATOMS: atom_id res chain seq x y z
N MET A 1 32.81 -31.66 65.20
CA MET A 1 31.62 -31.04 65.80
C MET A 1 30.92 -30.25 64.74
N ARG A 2 29.78 -30.72 64.36
CA ARG A 2 28.63 -30.19 63.66
C ARG A 2 28.82 -29.00 62.76
N SER A 3 28.97 -29.27 61.49
CA SER A 3 28.79 -28.35 60.38
C SER A 3 27.34 -28.45 59.90
N MET A 4 26.62 -27.38 59.95
CA MET A 4 25.27 -27.26 59.37
C MET A 4 25.38 -26.67 57.97
N ALA A 5 25.10 -27.52 56.97
CA ALA A 5 24.98 -27.08 55.60
C ALA A 5 23.58 -26.46 55.38
N SER A 6 23.56 -25.18 55.06
CA SER A 6 22.32 -24.52 54.60
C SER A 6 22.25 -24.58 53.06
N SER A 7 21.35 -25.38 52.58
CA SER A 7 20.99 -25.43 51.16
C SER A 7 20.12 -24.21 50.82
N LEU A 8 20.64 -23.31 50.00
CA LEU A 8 19.86 -22.30 49.38
C LEU A 8 19.28 -22.82 48.06
N LEU A 9 17.99 -23.07 48.06
CA LEU A 9 17.25 -23.31 46.82
C LEU A 9 17.13 -22.01 46.07
N ALA A 10 17.80 -21.92 44.92
CA ALA A 10 17.59 -20.85 43.99
C ALA A 10 16.35 -21.18 43.15
N THR A 11 15.28 -20.46 43.40
CA THR A 11 14.06 -20.52 42.57
C THR A 11 14.30 -19.74 41.29
N VAL A 12 14.49 -20.43 40.17
CA VAL A 12 14.55 -19.80 38.84
C VAL A 12 13.12 -19.44 38.43
N LEU A 13 12.77 -18.17 38.48
CA LEU A 13 11.59 -17.68 37.83
C LEU A 13 11.83 -17.68 36.33
N ALA A 14 11.21 -18.60 35.64
CA ALA A 14 11.10 -18.54 34.18
C ALA A 14 10.12 -17.41 33.82
N ALA A 15 10.65 -16.26 33.34
CA ALA A 15 9.85 -15.23 32.72
C ALA A 15 9.36 -15.76 31.37
N ALA A 16 8.10 -16.15 31.30
CA ALA A 16 7.43 -16.41 30.06
C ALA A 16 7.32 -15.11 29.27
N GLY A 17 8.24 -14.91 28.33
CA GLY A 17 8.15 -13.82 27.36
C GLY A 17 6.94 -14.07 26.47
N GLY A 18 5.83 -13.40 26.79
CA GLY A 18 4.67 -13.36 25.93
C GLY A 18 5.05 -12.61 24.64
N ALA A 19 5.13 -13.35 23.54
CA ALA A 19 5.18 -12.71 22.22
C ALA A 19 3.87 -11.96 22.02
N VAL A 20 3.93 -10.64 22.11
CA VAL A 20 2.82 -9.78 21.73
C VAL A 20 2.80 -9.76 20.20
N SER A 21 2.08 -10.71 19.61
CA SER A 21 1.70 -10.61 18.22
C SER A 21 0.68 -9.50 18.10
N GLY A 22 1.15 -8.29 17.84
CA GLY A 22 0.27 -7.18 17.49
C GLY A 22 -0.48 -7.53 16.20
N PRO A 23 -1.74 -7.10 16.04
CA PRO A 23 -2.46 -7.31 14.80
C PRO A 23 -1.69 -6.60 13.68
N LEU A 24 -1.30 -7.35 12.66
CA LEU A 24 -0.85 -6.80 11.40
C LEU A 24 -2.06 -6.11 10.77
N VAL A 25 -2.22 -4.82 11.06
CA VAL A 25 -3.22 -4.00 10.38
C VAL A 25 -2.67 -3.72 8.98
N SER A 26 -2.88 -4.66 8.09
CA SER A 26 -2.74 -4.43 6.66
C SER A 26 -4.01 -3.74 6.17
N ALA A 27 -4.18 -2.49 6.53
CA ALA A 27 -5.19 -1.67 5.90
C ALA A 27 -4.62 -1.24 4.54
N ALA A 28 -5.07 -1.85 3.48
CA ALA A 28 -4.85 -1.36 2.14
C ALA A 28 -5.63 -0.05 1.97
N PRO A 29 -4.98 1.12 1.95
CA PRO A 29 -5.68 2.41 2.07
C PRO A 29 -6.62 2.73 0.89
N TRP A 30 -6.45 2.07 -0.24
CA TRP A 30 -7.28 2.28 -1.43
C TRP A 30 -8.58 1.47 -1.43
N THR A 31 -8.63 0.30 -0.75
CA THR A 31 -9.83 -0.56 -0.71
C THR A 31 -11.04 0.13 -0.09
N SER A 32 -10.80 1.02 0.87
CA SER A 32 -11.85 1.81 1.50
C SER A 32 -12.33 2.98 0.63
N THR A 33 -11.62 3.32 -0.44
CA THR A 33 -11.90 4.49 -1.28
C THR A 33 -12.44 4.13 -2.65
N ILE A 34 -11.80 3.23 -3.39
CA ILE A 34 -12.22 2.87 -4.75
C ILE A 34 -13.08 1.61 -4.77
N GLY A 35 -12.91 0.74 -3.83
CA GLY A 35 -13.46 -0.61 -3.82
C GLY A 35 -12.40 -1.66 -4.16
N GLU A 36 -12.65 -2.88 -3.73
CA GLU A 36 -11.72 -3.99 -3.90
C GLU A 36 -11.79 -4.55 -5.33
N PRO A 37 -10.65 -4.82 -5.99
CA PRO A 37 -10.63 -5.51 -7.28
C PRO A 37 -11.31 -6.88 -7.22
N LEU A 38 -11.93 -7.29 -8.32
CA LEU A 38 -12.73 -8.50 -8.39
C LEU A 38 -11.92 -9.78 -8.51
N ARG A 39 -10.68 -9.69 -9.01
CA ARG A 39 -9.82 -10.84 -9.32
C ARG A 39 -8.49 -10.75 -8.60
N ASP A 40 -7.87 -11.90 -8.42
CA ASP A 40 -6.50 -11.97 -7.93
C ASP A 40 -5.52 -11.40 -8.94
N SER A 41 -4.36 -10.99 -8.45
CA SER A 41 -3.32 -10.37 -9.27
C SER A 41 -2.56 -11.40 -10.09
N SER A 42 -2.22 -11.03 -11.33
CA SER A 42 -1.27 -11.78 -12.14
C SER A 42 0.17 -11.58 -11.62
N PRO A 43 1.11 -12.48 -11.93
CA PRO A 43 2.54 -12.28 -11.64
C PRO A 43 3.07 -10.96 -12.19
N GLN A 44 2.68 -10.60 -13.41
CA GLN A 44 3.05 -9.33 -14.04
C GLN A 44 2.55 -8.11 -13.22
N ALA A 45 1.32 -8.16 -12.71
CA ALA A 45 0.76 -7.09 -11.90
C ALA A 45 1.52 -6.93 -10.58
N LEU A 46 1.89 -8.04 -9.93
CA LEU A 46 2.67 -8.04 -8.70
C LEU A 46 4.06 -7.43 -8.90
N GLU A 47 4.77 -7.85 -9.95
CA GLU A 47 6.09 -7.31 -10.30
C GLU A 47 6.02 -5.81 -10.60
N LEU A 48 5.06 -5.39 -11.44
CA LEU A 48 4.88 -3.99 -11.79
C LEU A 48 4.56 -3.13 -10.57
N THR A 49 3.67 -3.58 -9.69
CA THR A 49 3.33 -2.82 -8.47
C THR A 49 4.55 -2.64 -7.57
N GLN A 50 5.35 -3.67 -7.36
CA GLN A 50 6.58 -3.58 -6.57
C GLN A 50 7.55 -2.57 -7.20
N HIS A 51 7.71 -2.61 -8.51
CA HIS A 51 8.54 -1.64 -9.24
C HIS A 51 8.02 -0.21 -9.09
N LEU A 52 6.73 0.03 -9.37
CA LEU A 52 6.11 1.35 -9.25
C LEU A 52 6.25 1.93 -7.84
N LYS A 53 6.05 1.10 -6.82
CA LYS A 53 6.23 1.47 -5.42
C LYS A 53 7.69 1.84 -5.13
N SER A 54 8.65 1.05 -5.61
CA SER A 54 10.07 1.26 -5.39
C SER A 54 10.60 2.57 -5.98
N ILE A 55 10.05 2.99 -7.12
CA ILE A 55 10.43 4.25 -7.79
C ILE A 55 9.60 5.45 -7.33
N GLY A 56 8.67 5.28 -6.41
CA GLY A 56 7.84 6.36 -5.87
C GLY A 56 6.71 6.82 -6.79
N ALA A 57 6.24 5.98 -7.71
CA ALA A 57 5.07 6.29 -8.53
C ALA A 57 3.82 6.43 -7.66
N LYS A 58 2.99 7.42 -7.96
CA LYS A 58 1.72 7.67 -7.28
C LYS A 58 0.55 7.56 -8.25
N PHE A 59 -0.52 6.97 -7.75
CA PHE A 59 -1.80 6.87 -8.44
C PHE A 59 -2.81 7.83 -7.80
N TYR A 60 -3.14 8.88 -8.50
CA TYR A 60 -4.13 9.85 -8.07
C TYR A 60 -5.50 9.50 -8.65
N GLY A 61 -6.48 9.36 -7.78
CA GLY A 61 -7.81 8.95 -8.18
C GLY A 61 -8.91 9.52 -7.31
N ALA A 62 -10.12 9.02 -7.54
CA ALA A 62 -11.31 9.37 -6.78
C ALA A 62 -12.14 8.14 -6.50
N TRP A 63 -12.69 8.04 -5.30
CA TRP A 63 -13.48 6.90 -4.86
C TRP A 63 -14.75 6.64 -5.71
N THR A 64 -15.26 7.67 -6.38
CA THR A 64 -16.43 7.59 -7.27
C THR A 64 -16.06 7.39 -8.74
N CYS A 65 -14.79 7.24 -9.07
CA CYS A 65 -14.30 7.20 -10.44
C CYS A 65 -14.32 5.78 -11.02
N PRO A 66 -15.21 5.46 -11.99
CA PRO A 66 -15.25 4.13 -12.62
C PRO A 66 -13.95 3.75 -13.32
N ALA A 67 -13.26 4.70 -13.92
CA ALA A 67 -11.97 4.49 -14.58
C ALA A 67 -10.87 4.11 -13.57
N CYS A 68 -10.91 4.67 -12.36
CA CYS A 68 -10.00 4.30 -11.27
C CYS A 68 -10.24 2.85 -10.81
N PHE A 69 -11.48 2.45 -10.65
CA PHE A 69 -11.86 1.08 -10.35
C PHE A 69 -11.41 0.11 -11.45
N LYS A 70 -11.62 0.49 -12.73
CA LYS A 70 -11.14 -0.28 -13.88
C LYS A 70 -9.61 -0.46 -13.84
N GLN A 71 -8.86 0.61 -13.54
CA GLN A 71 -7.41 0.54 -13.40
C GLN A 71 -7.00 -0.43 -12.30
N MET A 72 -7.63 -0.38 -11.13
CA MET A 72 -7.32 -1.28 -10.01
C MET A 72 -7.63 -2.73 -10.36
N ASN A 73 -8.67 -3.01 -11.14
CA ASN A 73 -8.98 -4.37 -11.59
C ASN A 73 -7.92 -4.95 -12.54
N LEU A 74 -7.17 -4.13 -13.27
CA LEU A 74 -6.02 -4.60 -14.06
C LEU A 74 -4.87 -5.07 -13.16
N PHE A 75 -4.69 -4.45 -11.99
CA PHE A 75 -3.71 -4.88 -10.99
C PHE A 75 -4.17 -6.10 -10.21
N GLY A 76 -5.46 -6.19 -9.90
CA GLY A 76 -6.00 -7.25 -9.05
C GLY A 76 -5.85 -6.95 -7.55
N LYS A 77 -6.32 -7.87 -6.72
CA LYS A 77 -6.45 -7.66 -5.26
C LYS A 77 -5.13 -7.36 -4.56
N GLN A 78 -4.14 -8.23 -4.74
CA GLN A 78 -2.88 -8.17 -4.02
C GLN A 78 -2.01 -7.00 -4.50
N ALA A 79 -1.78 -6.91 -5.82
CA ALA A 79 -1.00 -5.83 -6.42
C ALA A 79 -1.67 -4.47 -6.22
N GLY A 80 -2.99 -4.39 -6.40
CA GLY A 80 -3.75 -3.17 -6.19
C GLY A 80 -3.64 -2.65 -4.76
N ALA A 81 -3.60 -3.54 -3.76
CA ALA A 81 -3.42 -3.16 -2.36
C ALA A 81 -2.08 -2.45 -2.08
N ASP A 82 -1.07 -2.74 -2.90
CA ASP A 82 0.27 -2.15 -2.77
C ASP A 82 0.50 -0.89 -3.63
N VAL A 83 -0.47 -0.52 -4.48
CA VAL A 83 -0.39 0.72 -5.25
C VAL A 83 -0.40 1.92 -4.29
N THR A 84 0.52 2.87 -4.50
CA THR A 84 0.54 4.12 -3.73
C THR A 84 -0.59 5.03 -4.22
N TYR A 85 -1.76 4.83 -3.64
CA TYR A 85 -3.00 5.55 -3.99
C TYR A 85 -3.15 6.85 -3.21
N VAL A 86 -3.57 7.91 -3.89
CA VAL A 86 -3.92 9.21 -3.31
C VAL A 86 -5.36 9.56 -3.67
N GLU A 87 -6.22 9.72 -2.67
CA GLU A 87 -7.63 10.06 -2.81
C GLU A 87 -7.84 11.56 -2.97
N CYS A 88 -8.40 11.98 -4.10
CA CYS A 88 -8.56 13.40 -4.41
C CYS A 88 -9.93 13.99 -4.06
N ARG A 89 -10.94 13.18 -3.76
CA ARG A 89 -12.34 13.62 -3.63
C ARG A 89 -12.97 13.41 -2.25
N LYS A 90 -12.13 13.23 -1.22
CA LYS A 90 -12.56 13.14 0.18
C LYS A 90 -11.87 14.17 1.08
N PRO A 91 -11.99 15.49 0.79
CA PRO A 91 -11.23 16.51 1.51
C PRO A 91 -11.57 16.59 3.00
N LYS A 92 -12.77 16.20 3.40
CA LYS A 92 -13.17 16.19 4.81
C LYS A 92 -12.58 15.03 5.60
N GLN A 93 -12.50 13.84 4.98
CA GLN A 93 -12.00 12.62 5.60
C GLN A 93 -10.48 12.46 5.45
N LEU A 94 -9.95 12.91 4.33
CA LEU A 94 -8.54 12.76 3.93
C LEU A 94 -7.96 14.09 3.42
N PRO A 95 -7.91 15.13 4.28
CA PRO A 95 -7.50 16.49 3.86
C PRO A 95 -6.08 16.54 3.29
N GLU A 96 -5.14 15.78 3.85
CA GLU A 96 -3.76 15.74 3.37
C GLU A 96 -3.64 15.15 1.97
N GLN A 97 -4.44 14.13 1.64
CA GLN A 97 -4.47 13.53 0.31
C GLN A 97 -5.11 14.49 -0.71
N ALA A 98 -6.20 15.15 -0.34
CA ALA A 98 -6.82 16.16 -1.19
C ALA A 98 -5.85 17.32 -1.48
N GLU A 99 -5.09 17.77 -0.48
CA GLU A 99 -4.04 18.78 -0.65
C GLU A 99 -2.90 18.29 -1.57
N ALA A 100 -2.48 17.04 -1.42
CA ALA A 100 -1.48 16.45 -2.31
C ALA A 100 -1.95 16.42 -3.78
N CYS A 101 -3.25 16.17 -4.02
CA CYS A 101 -3.84 16.24 -5.35
C CYS A 101 -3.84 17.68 -5.92
N ASN A 102 -4.16 18.68 -5.10
CA ASN A 102 -4.11 20.08 -5.48
C ASN A 102 -2.67 20.51 -5.80
N ALA A 103 -1.73 20.16 -4.94
CA ALA A 103 -0.31 20.47 -5.13
C ALA A 103 0.28 19.81 -6.40
N ALA A 104 -0.20 18.60 -6.72
CA ALA A 104 0.17 17.89 -7.94
C ALA A 104 -0.62 18.35 -9.17
N GLU A 105 -1.55 19.30 -9.03
CA GLU A 105 -2.39 19.83 -10.11
C GLU A 105 -3.14 18.72 -10.88
N ILE A 106 -3.72 17.77 -10.14
CA ILE A 106 -4.48 16.67 -10.73
C ILE A 106 -5.84 17.19 -11.24
N ARG A 107 -6.07 17.05 -12.55
CA ARG A 107 -7.29 17.55 -13.22
C ARG A 107 -8.17 16.46 -13.80
N ALA A 108 -7.67 15.22 -13.85
CA ALA A 108 -8.40 14.08 -14.37
C ALA A 108 -8.04 12.80 -13.58
N TYR A 109 -8.93 11.84 -13.57
CA TYR A 109 -8.77 10.59 -12.84
C TYR A 109 -8.95 9.38 -13.78
N PRO A 110 -8.14 8.33 -13.63
CA PRO A 110 -6.90 8.31 -12.84
C PRO A 110 -5.76 9.08 -13.50
N THR A 111 -4.80 9.51 -12.70
CA THR A 111 -3.52 10.05 -13.18
C THR A 111 -2.37 9.39 -12.42
N TRP A 112 -1.46 8.77 -13.15
CA TRP A 112 -0.19 8.28 -12.63
C TRP A 112 0.86 9.37 -12.70
N VAL A 113 1.65 9.53 -11.65
CA VAL A 113 2.73 10.53 -11.58
C VAL A 113 3.99 9.89 -11.05
N LEU A 114 5.11 10.10 -11.73
CA LEU A 114 6.45 9.74 -11.26
C LEU A 114 7.10 10.89 -10.50
N PRO A 115 8.10 10.63 -9.64
CA PRO A 115 8.81 11.69 -8.90
C PRO A 115 9.45 12.75 -9.79
N ASP A 116 9.81 12.42 -11.03
CA ASP A 116 10.37 13.36 -12.02
C ASP A 116 9.30 14.23 -12.71
N GLY A 117 8.02 14.06 -12.36
CA GLY A 117 6.89 14.83 -12.90
C GLY A 117 6.24 14.25 -14.15
N ARG A 118 6.77 13.17 -14.73
CA ARG A 118 6.12 12.49 -15.85
C ARG A 118 4.76 11.94 -15.44
N ARG A 119 3.77 12.03 -16.35
CA ARG A 119 2.37 11.69 -16.09
C ARG A 119 1.80 10.75 -17.14
N LYS A 120 0.86 9.93 -16.70
CA LYS A 120 -0.06 9.16 -17.56
C LYS A 120 -1.48 9.39 -17.07
N VAL A 121 -2.33 9.93 -17.93
CA VAL A 121 -3.74 10.22 -17.62
C VAL A 121 -4.62 9.13 -18.21
N GLY A 122 -5.62 8.72 -17.44
CA GLY A 122 -6.56 7.67 -17.82
C GLY A 122 -6.07 6.26 -17.53
N VAL A 123 -6.91 5.29 -17.84
CA VAL A 123 -6.60 3.87 -17.65
C VAL A 123 -5.45 3.45 -18.55
N GLN A 124 -4.43 2.83 -17.97
CA GLN A 124 -3.25 2.34 -18.67
C GLN A 124 -3.19 0.81 -18.57
N SER A 125 -2.76 0.12 -19.63
CA SER A 125 -2.43 -1.29 -19.53
C SER A 125 -1.19 -1.51 -18.65
N LEU A 126 -1.03 -2.72 -18.11
CA LEU A 126 0.15 -3.07 -17.31
C LEU A 126 1.43 -2.92 -18.14
N GLU A 127 1.40 -3.31 -19.43
CA GLU A 127 2.53 -3.16 -20.35
C GLU A 127 2.88 -1.69 -20.60
N ALA A 128 1.87 -0.83 -20.75
CA ALA A 128 2.09 0.60 -20.95
C ALA A 128 2.75 1.25 -19.71
N LEU A 129 2.30 0.87 -18.51
CA LEU A 129 2.90 1.32 -17.26
C LEU A 129 4.31 0.78 -17.08
N SER A 130 4.54 -0.48 -17.43
CA SER A 130 5.85 -1.14 -17.36
C SER A 130 6.88 -0.37 -18.20
N ARG A 131 6.60 -0.17 -19.49
CA ARG A 131 7.47 0.62 -20.38
C ARG A 131 7.68 2.06 -19.92
N TRP A 132 6.60 2.71 -19.51
CA TRP A 132 6.66 4.12 -19.07
C TRP A 132 7.48 4.32 -17.80
N SER A 133 7.40 3.38 -16.87
CA SER A 133 8.12 3.42 -15.59
C SER A 133 9.55 2.86 -15.68
N GLY A 134 9.92 2.26 -16.80
CA GLY A 134 11.26 1.70 -17.01
C GLY A 134 11.49 0.33 -16.41
N LEU A 135 10.42 -0.45 -16.21
CA LEU A 135 10.57 -1.86 -15.78
C LEU A 135 11.11 -2.73 -16.91
N ASN A 136 10.76 -2.44 -18.18
CA ASN A 136 11.25 -3.14 -19.41
C ASN A 136 11.38 -2.16 -20.55
#